data_593cbd4143189da1ab59a586bff5ce60
#
_entry.id   593cbd4143189da1ab59a586bff5ce60
#
_cell.length_a   1.000
_cell.length_b   1.000
_cell.length_c   1.000
_cell.angle_alpha   90.00
_cell.angle_beta   90.00
_cell.angle_gamma   90.00
#
_symmetry.space_group_name_H-M   'P 1'
#
loop_
_entity.id
_entity.type
_entity.pdbx_description
1 polymer ?
#
loop_
_entity_poly.entity_id
_entity_poly.type
_entity_poly.pdbx_seq_one_letter_code
_entity_poly.pdbx_strand_id
1 'polypeptide(L)'
;MITGIEFAEQARSDSYNGITYDQLDCQAWVERVAKDAGIRKPNGSIYNWKGSNDMWRNIPGWKGSLDECRTVFGEIPLGAWVFIRRTDGGEKDRGYNDNQGNFTHVGIYCRTGMDPVRDSTRYSSRDGVGYRQLKSFTHVLLPDFISYTADQQPDILEDVKALRNSKTSDKDWIKALENIVQYLKGV
;
A
#
# COMPACT_ATOMS: atom_id res chain seq x y z
N MET A 1 3.25 -1.50 -19.01
CA MET A 1 3.51 -1.65 -17.56
C MET A 1 2.62 -0.63 -16.88
N ILE A 2 1.88 -1.01 -15.85
CA ILE A 2 1.03 -0.08 -15.10
C ILE A 2 1.90 0.81 -14.20
N THR A 3 1.50 2.05 -13.98
CA THR A 3 2.15 2.94 -13.02
C THR A 3 1.67 2.67 -11.58
N GLY A 4 2.46 3.07 -10.59
CA GLY A 4 2.05 3.02 -9.19
C GLY A 4 0.79 3.81 -8.89
N ILE A 5 0.61 4.96 -9.54
CA ILE A 5 -0.62 5.78 -9.43
C ILE A 5 -1.83 5.00 -9.93
N GLU A 6 -1.80 4.47 -11.15
CA GLU A 6 -2.90 3.68 -11.71
C GLU A 6 -3.22 2.45 -10.85
N PHE A 7 -2.19 1.81 -10.29
CA PHE A 7 -2.38 0.68 -9.38
C PHE A 7 -3.02 1.12 -8.04
N ALA A 8 -2.60 2.27 -7.50
CA ALA A 8 -3.21 2.87 -6.31
C ALA A 8 -4.68 3.27 -6.56
N GLU A 9 -4.99 3.83 -7.73
CA GLU A 9 -6.37 4.14 -8.14
C GLU A 9 -7.22 2.87 -8.23
N GLN A 10 -6.70 1.81 -8.85
CA GLN A 10 -7.40 0.52 -8.86
C GLN A 10 -7.66 0.03 -7.43
N ALA A 11 -6.66 0.13 -6.53
CA ALA A 11 -6.81 -0.26 -5.13
C ALA A 11 -7.87 0.58 -4.38
N ARG A 12 -8.14 1.83 -4.79
CA ARG A 12 -9.18 2.71 -4.21
C ARG A 12 -10.57 2.46 -4.74
N SER A 13 -10.74 1.63 -5.77
CA SER A 13 -12.05 1.36 -6.39
C SER A 13 -13.11 0.98 -5.36
N ASP A 14 -14.29 1.58 -5.48
CA ASP A 14 -15.46 1.28 -4.64
C ASP A 14 -15.98 -0.15 -4.82
N SER A 15 -15.59 -0.82 -5.91
CA SER A 15 -15.92 -2.22 -6.15
C SER A 15 -15.44 -3.19 -5.05
N TYR A 16 -14.49 -2.76 -4.22
CA TYR A 16 -13.99 -3.53 -3.09
C TYR A 16 -14.69 -3.22 -1.77
N ASN A 17 -15.59 -2.24 -1.73
CA ASN A 17 -16.31 -1.89 -0.50
C ASN A 17 -17.25 -3.04 -0.11
N GLY A 18 -17.28 -3.35 1.20
CA GLY A 18 -18.15 -4.40 1.73
C GLY A 18 -17.66 -5.84 1.51
N ILE A 19 -16.50 -6.04 0.86
CA ILE A 19 -15.90 -7.37 0.76
C ILE A 19 -15.31 -7.74 2.13
N THR A 20 -15.73 -8.88 2.67
CA THR A 20 -15.29 -9.38 3.98
C THR A 20 -13.92 -10.08 3.87
N TYR A 21 -13.25 -10.25 5.02
CA TYR A 21 -11.96 -10.95 5.08
C TYR A 21 -12.07 -12.43 4.66
N ASP A 22 -13.18 -13.08 4.93
CA ASP A 22 -13.41 -14.49 4.51
C ASP A 22 -13.56 -14.61 2.98
N GLN A 23 -14.02 -13.56 2.32
CA GLN A 23 -14.12 -13.52 0.85
C GLN A 23 -12.76 -13.21 0.21
N LEU A 24 -12.03 -12.24 0.76
CA LEU A 24 -10.68 -11.87 0.34
C LEU A 24 -9.84 -11.52 1.57
N ASP A 25 -8.93 -12.40 1.96
CA ASP A 25 -7.92 -12.07 2.97
C ASP A 25 -6.93 -11.02 2.43
N CYS A 26 -5.92 -10.64 3.23
CA CYS A 26 -4.99 -9.58 2.86
C CYS A 26 -4.23 -9.88 1.55
N GLN A 27 -3.80 -11.12 1.34
CA GLN A 27 -3.12 -11.57 0.14
C GLN A 27 -4.07 -11.62 -1.05
N ALA A 28 -5.21 -12.31 -0.91
CA ALA A 28 -6.20 -12.50 -1.96
C ALA A 28 -6.74 -11.15 -2.46
N TRP A 29 -6.85 -10.16 -1.57
CA TRP A 29 -7.25 -8.80 -1.96
C TRP A 29 -6.19 -8.13 -2.84
N VAL A 30 -4.90 -8.18 -2.46
CA VAL A 30 -3.82 -7.61 -3.29
C VAL A 30 -3.72 -8.31 -4.64
N GLU A 31 -3.89 -9.63 -4.69
CA GLU A 31 -3.97 -10.41 -5.94
C GLU A 31 -5.16 -9.99 -6.80
N ARG A 32 -6.30 -9.73 -6.17
CA ARG A 32 -7.49 -9.26 -6.87
C ARG A 32 -7.26 -7.88 -7.48
N VAL A 33 -6.67 -6.94 -6.73
CA VAL A 33 -6.30 -5.62 -7.26
C VAL A 33 -5.33 -5.76 -8.44
N ALA A 34 -4.29 -6.58 -8.31
CA ALA A 34 -3.34 -6.82 -9.38
C ALA A 34 -4.00 -7.41 -10.64
N LYS A 35 -4.91 -8.38 -10.45
CA LYS A 35 -5.70 -8.95 -11.54
C LYS A 35 -6.55 -7.90 -12.25
N ASP A 36 -7.29 -7.09 -11.49
CA ASP A 36 -8.23 -6.10 -12.01
C ASP A 36 -7.48 -4.93 -12.68
N ALA A 37 -6.26 -4.61 -12.21
CA ALA A 37 -5.31 -3.70 -12.85
C ALA A 37 -4.63 -4.26 -14.12
N GLY A 38 -4.99 -5.46 -14.54
CA GLY A 38 -4.43 -6.08 -15.75
C GLY A 38 -3.04 -6.69 -15.58
N ILE A 39 -2.50 -6.77 -14.36
CA ILE A 39 -1.19 -7.37 -14.10
C ILE A 39 -1.26 -8.89 -14.30
N ARG A 40 -0.33 -9.41 -15.12
CA ARG A 40 -0.23 -10.83 -15.48
C ARG A 40 1.22 -11.31 -15.43
N LYS A 41 1.40 -12.60 -15.19
CA LYS A 41 2.69 -13.27 -15.39
C LYS A 41 3.09 -13.23 -16.87
N PRO A 42 4.37 -13.44 -17.20
CA PRO A 42 4.82 -13.46 -18.61
C PRO A 42 4.08 -14.48 -19.49
N ASN A 43 3.55 -15.54 -18.91
CA ASN A 43 2.73 -16.55 -19.62
C ASN A 43 1.24 -16.18 -19.72
N GLY A 44 0.85 -14.97 -19.33
CA GLY A 44 -0.53 -14.47 -19.35
C GLY A 44 -1.41 -14.91 -18.17
N SER A 45 -0.96 -15.83 -17.31
CA SER A 45 -1.74 -16.24 -16.14
C SER A 45 -1.76 -15.17 -15.05
N ILE A 46 -2.76 -15.22 -14.17
CA ILE A 46 -2.80 -14.36 -12.97
C ILE A 46 -1.74 -14.79 -11.96
N TYR A 47 -1.31 -13.83 -11.14
CA TYR A 47 -0.50 -14.15 -9.97
C TYR A 47 -1.36 -14.84 -8.90
N ASN A 48 -0.74 -15.79 -8.22
CA ASN A 48 -1.32 -16.50 -7.10
C ASN A 48 -0.15 -16.89 -6.17
N TRP A 49 -0.07 -16.23 -5.02
CA TRP A 49 0.97 -16.45 -4.01
C TRP A 49 0.42 -17.27 -2.85
N LYS A 50 1.33 -17.88 -2.07
CA LYS A 50 0.97 -18.73 -0.93
C LYS A 50 0.95 -17.98 0.40
N GLY A 51 0.60 -16.69 0.39
CA GLY A 51 0.57 -15.84 1.57
C GLY A 51 1.52 -14.64 1.46
N SER A 52 1.40 -13.72 2.41
CA SER A 52 2.22 -12.52 2.45
C SER A 52 3.72 -12.80 2.60
N ASN A 53 4.09 -13.90 3.26
CA ASN A 53 5.47 -14.38 3.32
C ASN A 53 6.02 -14.80 1.96
N ASP A 54 5.22 -15.49 1.15
CA ASP A 54 5.59 -15.89 -0.21
C ASP A 54 5.70 -14.66 -1.13
N MET A 55 4.77 -13.72 -1.02
CA MET A 55 4.83 -12.45 -1.71
C MET A 55 6.14 -11.71 -1.42
N TRP A 56 6.48 -11.54 -0.14
CA TRP A 56 7.71 -10.86 0.25
C TRP A 56 8.96 -11.50 -0.36
N ARG A 57 9.06 -12.82 -0.34
CA ARG A 57 10.25 -13.54 -0.80
C ARG A 57 10.38 -13.62 -2.32
N ASN A 58 9.26 -13.90 -2.99
CA ASN A 58 9.28 -14.35 -4.38
C ASN A 58 8.87 -13.29 -5.41
N ILE A 59 8.30 -12.16 -4.99
CA ILE A 59 8.05 -11.05 -5.92
C ILE A 59 9.38 -10.31 -6.14
N PRO A 60 9.83 -10.17 -7.40
CA PRO A 60 10.99 -9.36 -7.72
C PRO A 60 10.67 -7.87 -7.53
N GLY A 61 11.67 -7.09 -7.12
CA GLY A 61 11.53 -5.65 -6.89
C GLY A 61 12.36 -5.16 -5.72
N TRP A 62 12.32 -3.85 -5.50
CA TRP A 62 12.97 -3.25 -4.35
C TRP A 62 12.24 -3.62 -3.05
N LYS A 63 13.00 -3.94 -2.00
CA LYS A 63 12.46 -4.33 -0.69
C LYS A 63 13.27 -3.65 0.42
N GLY A 64 12.56 -3.14 1.43
CA GLY A 64 13.20 -2.54 2.60
C GLY A 64 12.18 -2.15 3.68
N SER A 65 12.67 -1.57 4.77
CA SER A 65 11.82 -0.92 5.77
C SER A 65 11.16 0.35 5.21
N LEU A 66 10.14 0.87 5.90
CA LEU A 66 9.53 2.16 5.55
C LEU A 66 10.57 3.30 5.52
N ASP A 67 11.53 3.30 6.46
CA ASP A 67 12.54 4.35 6.55
C ASP A 67 13.60 4.22 5.45
N GLU A 68 14.01 3.01 5.11
CA GLU A 68 14.88 2.77 3.95
C GLU A 68 14.19 3.22 2.65
N CYS A 69 12.89 2.95 2.50
CA CYS A 69 12.13 3.41 1.34
C CYS A 69 12.14 4.94 1.23
N ARG A 70 11.86 5.64 2.32
CA ARG A 70 11.92 7.11 2.35
C ARG A 70 13.33 7.64 2.07
N THR A 71 14.36 6.97 2.56
CA THR A 71 15.75 7.36 2.30
C THR A 71 16.09 7.25 0.81
N VAL A 72 15.63 6.18 0.15
CA VAL A 72 15.97 5.91 -1.26
C VAL A 72 15.10 6.72 -2.23
N PHE A 73 13.80 6.85 -1.95
CA PHE A 73 12.82 7.42 -2.88
C PHE A 73 12.24 8.78 -2.44
N GLY A 74 12.66 9.31 -1.28
CA GLY A 74 12.12 10.52 -0.67
C GLY A 74 10.81 10.28 0.10
N GLU A 75 9.95 9.43 -0.40
CA GLU A 75 8.66 9.06 0.17
C GLU A 75 8.30 7.60 -0.09
N ILE A 76 7.16 7.14 0.42
CA ILE A 76 6.60 5.85 0.02
C ILE A 76 5.81 6.06 -1.28
N PRO A 77 6.21 5.44 -2.40
CA PRO A 77 5.50 5.62 -3.67
C PRO A 77 4.06 5.08 -3.63
N LEU A 78 3.13 5.78 -4.29
CA LEU A 78 1.77 5.28 -4.49
C LEU A 78 1.81 3.92 -5.22
N GLY A 79 0.93 3.02 -4.82
CA GLY A 79 0.90 1.66 -5.35
C GLY A 79 1.92 0.71 -4.72
N ALA A 80 2.77 1.20 -3.81
CA ALA A 80 3.69 0.35 -3.05
C ALA A 80 2.93 -0.70 -2.23
N TRP A 81 3.47 -1.90 -2.16
CA TRP A 81 2.93 -2.93 -1.27
C TRP A 81 3.61 -2.81 0.08
N VAL A 82 2.82 -2.68 1.15
CA VAL A 82 3.31 -2.49 2.50
C VAL A 82 3.01 -3.71 3.36
N PHE A 83 3.97 -4.10 4.19
CA PHE A 83 3.91 -5.34 4.96
C PHE A 83 4.06 -5.11 6.45
N ILE A 84 3.47 -6.00 7.24
CA ILE A 84 3.74 -6.11 8.68
C ILE A 84 4.68 -7.29 8.90
N ARG A 85 5.92 -6.99 9.34
CA ARG A 85 6.85 -7.98 9.85
C ARG A 85 6.67 -8.13 11.35
N ARG A 86 6.51 -9.35 11.84
CA ARG A 86 6.42 -9.62 13.29
C ARG A 86 7.76 -9.38 13.98
N THR A 87 7.67 -8.80 15.19
CA THR A 87 8.83 -8.50 16.06
C THR A 87 8.58 -8.96 17.51
N ASP A 88 7.62 -9.86 17.73
CA ASP A 88 7.10 -10.28 19.05
C ASP A 88 7.52 -11.70 19.44
N GLY A 89 8.65 -12.19 18.92
CA GLY A 89 9.12 -13.56 19.12
C GLY A 89 8.59 -14.56 18.10
N GLY A 90 7.72 -14.11 17.18
CA GLY A 90 7.24 -14.88 16.04
C GLY A 90 7.90 -14.49 14.72
N GLU A 91 9.17 -14.03 14.78
CA GLU A 91 9.89 -13.47 13.63
C GLU A 91 10.23 -14.50 12.56
N LYS A 92 10.22 -15.78 12.92
CA LYS A 92 10.44 -16.86 11.94
C LYS A 92 9.12 -17.44 11.50
N ASP A 93 8.87 -17.43 10.22
CA ASP A 93 7.81 -18.24 9.63
C ASP A 93 8.24 -19.70 9.61
N ARG A 94 7.43 -20.59 10.17
CA ARG A 94 7.70 -22.04 10.20
C ARG A 94 7.76 -22.67 8.82
N GLY A 95 7.16 -22.04 7.81
CA GLY A 95 7.19 -22.49 6.42
C GLY A 95 8.49 -22.14 5.68
N TYR A 96 9.35 -21.28 6.28
CA TYR A 96 10.57 -20.78 5.64
C TYR A 96 11.74 -20.88 6.60
N ASN A 97 12.77 -21.64 6.20
CA ASN A 97 14.00 -21.78 6.97
C ASN A 97 15.04 -20.74 6.51
N ASP A 98 14.68 -19.46 6.64
CA ASP A 98 15.55 -18.34 6.32
C ASP A 98 15.50 -17.26 7.43
N ASN A 99 16.33 -16.23 7.32
CA ASN A 99 16.42 -15.15 8.29
C ASN A 99 15.66 -13.88 7.83
N GLN A 100 14.77 -13.98 6.84
CA GLN A 100 14.07 -12.81 6.31
C GLN A 100 12.96 -12.29 7.24
N GLY A 101 12.52 -13.10 8.19
CA GLY A 101 11.45 -12.76 9.14
C GLY A 101 10.08 -13.26 8.71
N ASN A 102 9.08 -13.00 9.55
CA ASN A 102 7.70 -13.42 9.34
C ASN A 102 6.82 -12.24 8.94
N PHE A 103 6.44 -12.17 7.67
CA PHE A 103 5.56 -11.15 7.10
C PHE A 103 4.12 -11.65 7.15
N THR A 104 3.36 -11.17 8.13
CA THR A 104 2.04 -11.72 8.48
C THR A 104 0.88 -11.00 7.81
N HIS A 105 1.14 -9.87 7.15
CA HIS A 105 0.09 -9.06 6.56
C HIS A 105 0.63 -8.21 5.40
N VAL A 106 -0.25 -7.86 4.45
CA VAL A 106 0.05 -7.02 3.29
C VAL A 106 -1.11 -6.06 2.99
N GLY A 107 -0.78 -4.86 2.56
CA GLY A 107 -1.71 -3.86 2.06
C GLY A 107 -1.09 -3.07 0.91
N ILE A 108 -1.85 -2.13 0.34
CA ILE A 108 -1.40 -1.23 -0.73
C ILE A 108 -1.43 0.20 -0.22
N TYR A 109 -0.30 0.90 -0.34
CA TYR A 109 -0.21 2.34 -0.11
C TYR A 109 -0.86 3.06 -1.29
N CYS A 110 -2.07 3.57 -1.11
CA CYS A 110 -2.90 3.99 -2.24
C CYS A 110 -3.39 5.44 -2.19
N ARG A 111 -3.07 6.19 -1.15
CA ARG A 111 -3.37 7.63 -1.03
C ARG A 111 -2.45 8.28 0.00
N THR A 112 -2.43 9.60 0.03
CA THR A 112 -1.84 10.41 1.09
C THR A 112 -2.84 10.62 2.24
N GLY A 113 -2.41 11.19 3.36
CA GLY A 113 -3.29 11.52 4.49
C GLY A 113 -3.26 10.53 5.64
N MET A 114 -4.32 10.53 6.48
CA MET A 114 -4.30 9.83 7.78
C MET A 114 -4.31 8.31 7.68
N ASP A 115 -5.06 7.75 6.74
CA ASP A 115 -5.20 6.29 6.55
C ASP A 115 -4.81 5.92 5.11
N PRO A 116 -3.51 5.97 4.76
CA PRO A 116 -3.07 5.88 3.38
C PRO A 116 -3.03 4.46 2.81
N VAL A 117 -3.10 3.44 3.66
CA VAL A 117 -3.04 2.05 3.25
C VAL A 117 -4.43 1.46 3.16
N ARG A 118 -4.74 0.81 2.05
CA ARG A 118 -5.91 -0.06 1.94
C ARG A 118 -5.49 -1.51 2.06
N ASP A 119 -6.17 -2.26 2.91
CA ASP A 119 -5.90 -3.66 3.18
C ASP A 119 -7.19 -4.42 3.46
N SER A 120 -7.13 -5.74 3.44
CA SER A 120 -8.21 -6.59 3.97
C SER A 120 -7.75 -7.19 5.29
N THR A 121 -8.54 -7.00 6.36
CA THR A 121 -8.17 -7.44 7.71
C THR A 121 -9.38 -7.85 8.52
N ARG A 122 -9.14 -8.68 9.54
CA ARG A 122 -10.15 -9.07 10.53
C ARG A 122 -9.75 -8.52 11.89
N TYR A 123 -10.32 -7.40 12.27
CA TYR A 123 -10.22 -6.83 13.61
C TYR A 123 -11.61 -6.63 14.20
N SER A 124 -11.69 -6.42 15.52
CA SER A 124 -12.95 -6.15 16.22
C SER A 124 -13.70 -4.92 15.67
N SER A 125 -13.00 -3.97 15.06
CA SER A 125 -13.56 -2.73 14.49
C SER A 125 -13.81 -2.79 13.00
N ARG A 126 -13.30 -3.82 12.27
CA ARG A 126 -13.43 -3.96 10.83
C ARG A 126 -13.23 -5.40 10.38
N ASP A 127 -14.14 -5.89 9.54
CA ASP A 127 -13.99 -7.15 8.83
C ASP A 127 -13.96 -6.89 7.32
N GLY A 128 -12.81 -7.17 6.69
CA GLY A 128 -12.59 -7.05 5.26
C GLY A 128 -11.84 -5.81 4.80
N VAL A 129 -12.16 -5.36 3.59
CA VAL A 129 -11.42 -4.30 2.89
C VAL A 129 -11.73 -2.92 3.47
N GLY A 130 -10.69 -2.15 3.76
CA GLY A 130 -10.82 -0.79 4.26
C GLY A 130 -9.46 -0.10 4.43
N TYR A 131 -9.48 1.14 4.96
CA TYR A 131 -8.29 1.96 5.11
C TYR A 131 -7.65 1.85 6.48
N ARG A 132 -6.33 2.03 6.54
CA ARG A 132 -5.50 1.86 7.73
C ARG A 132 -4.30 2.81 7.74
N GLN A 133 -3.84 3.16 8.94
CA GLN A 133 -2.67 4.01 9.13
C GLN A 133 -1.38 3.29 8.72
N LEU A 134 -0.49 4.00 8.04
CA LEU A 134 0.81 3.48 7.59
C LEU A 134 1.70 3.01 8.78
N LYS A 135 1.61 3.67 9.93
CA LYS A 135 2.38 3.29 11.14
C LYS A 135 2.15 1.86 11.61
N SER A 136 1.09 1.20 11.14
CA SER A 136 0.82 -0.22 11.42
C SER A 136 1.70 -1.15 10.59
N PHE A 137 2.37 -0.66 9.57
CA PHE A 137 3.23 -1.41 8.66
C PHE A 137 4.70 -1.13 8.96
N THR A 138 5.58 -2.01 8.50
CA THR A 138 7.02 -1.95 8.83
C THR A 138 7.92 -1.97 7.60
N HIS A 139 7.47 -2.57 6.50
CA HIS A 139 8.27 -2.81 5.30
C HIS A 139 7.51 -2.47 4.03
N VAL A 140 8.26 -2.24 2.97
CA VAL A 140 7.78 -1.89 1.62
C VAL A 140 8.38 -2.84 0.60
N LEU A 141 7.56 -3.25 -0.36
CA LEU A 141 7.97 -3.88 -1.61
C LEU A 141 7.47 -3.01 -2.77
N LEU A 142 8.36 -2.67 -3.68
CA LEU A 142 8.05 -2.06 -4.97
C LEU A 142 8.21 -3.13 -6.07
N PRO A 143 7.13 -3.80 -6.49
CA PRO A 143 7.22 -4.86 -7.50
C PRO A 143 7.71 -4.35 -8.85
N ASP A 144 8.62 -5.05 -9.51
CA ASP A 144 9.21 -4.67 -10.80
C ASP A 144 8.20 -4.58 -11.96
N PHE A 145 7.04 -5.20 -11.81
CA PHE A 145 5.97 -5.15 -12.81
C PHE A 145 5.04 -3.92 -12.66
N ILE A 146 5.33 -3.04 -11.69
CA ILE A 146 4.70 -1.73 -11.50
C ILE A 146 5.79 -0.67 -11.69
N SER A 147 5.51 0.35 -12.50
CA SER A 147 6.45 1.45 -12.72
C SER A 147 6.32 2.49 -11.60
N TYR A 148 7.42 2.75 -10.89
CA TYR A 148 7.54 3.79 -9.87
C TYR A 148 8.50 4.87 -10.39
N THR A 149 8.00 5.82 -11.18
CA THR A 149 8.81 6.93 -11.70
C THR A 149 8.82 8.11 -10.73
N ALA A 150 9.89 8.92 -10.78
CA ALA A 150 10.01 10.14 -9.96
C ALA A 150 8.93 11.20 -10.23
N ASP A 151 8.20 11.07 -11.34
CA ASP A 151 7.08 11.94 -11.72
C ASP A 151 5.75 11.54 -11.05
N GLN A 152 5.78 10.62 -10.08
CA GLN A 152 4.61 10.30 -9.25
C GLN A 152 4.39 11.43 -8.23
N GLN A 153 3.95 12.57 -8.73
CA GLN A 153 3.47 13.63 -7.85
C GLN A 153 2.25 13.15 -7.08
N PRO A 154 2.20 13.36 -5.75
CA PRO A 154 0.98 13.13 -4.99
C PRO A 154 -0.16 13.89 -5.69
N ASP A 155 -1.34 13.28 -5.76
CA ASP A 155 -2.51 13.94 -6.34
C ASP A 155 -3.00 15.04 -5.38
N ILE A 156 -2.29 16.18 -5.41
CA ILE A 156 -2.62 17.38 -4.63
C ILE A 156 -4.07 17.77 -4.85
N LEU A 157 -4.62 17.50 -6.04
CA LEU A 157 -6.00 17.84 -6.38
C LEU A 157 -7.00 16.95 -5.61
N GLU A 158 -6.70 15.65 -5.44
CA GLU A 158 -7.54 14.75 -4.63
C GLU A 158 -7.43 15.09 -3.13
N ASP A 159 -6.25 15.44 -2.63
CA ASP A 159 -6.08 15.90 -1.26
C ASP A 159 -6.85 17.21 -1.01
N VAL A 160 -6.83 18.15 -1.95
CA VAL A 160 -7.64 19.38 -1.88
C VAL A 160 -9.13 19.08 -1.93
N LYS A 161 -9.60 18.15 -2.77
CA LYS A 161 -11.01 17.73 -2.83
C LYS A 161 -11.44 17.02 -1.53
N ALA A 162 -10.60 16.14 -0.99
CA ALA A 162 -10.86 15.45 0.26
C ALA A 162 -10.98 16.44 1.43
N LEU A 163 -10.09 17.43 1.50
CA LEU A 163 -10.16 18.53 2.46
C LEU A 163 -11.44 19.37 2.29
N ARG A 164 -11.82 19.71 1.07
CA ARG A 164 -13.04 20.49 0.76
C ARG A 164 -14.31 19.77 1.20
N ASN A 165 -14.33 18.45 1.17
CA ASN A 165 -15.49 17.63 1.52
C ASN A 165 -15.49 17.21 3.01
N SER A 166 -14.39 17.40 3.73
CA SER A 166 -14.30 17.12 5.16
C SER A 166 -14.85 18.34 5.93
N LYS A 167 -15.56 18.09 7.05
CA LYS A 167 -15.91 19.14 8.01
C LYS A 167 -14.69 19.51 8.87
N THR A 168 -13.59 19.85 8.24
CA THR A 168 -12.29 20.10 8.86
C THR A 168 -12.26 21.53 9.43
N SER A 169 -11.55 21.71 10.55
CA SER A 169 -11.40 23.03 11.15
C SER A 169 -10.51 23.94 10.29
N ASP A 170 -10.68 25.27 10.41
CA ASP A 170 -9.87 26.25 9.69
C ASP A 170 -8.36 26.04 9.88
N LYS A 171 -7.93 25.54 11.05
CA LYS A 171 -6.52 25.21 11.34
C LYS A 171 -5.98 24.06 10.49
N ASP A 172 -6.79 23.06 10.21
CA ASP A 172 -6.39 21.92 9.39
C ASP A 172 -6.28 22.33 7.92
N TRP A 173 -7.14 23.25 7.46
CA TRP A 173 -7.05 23.88 6.15
C TRP A 173 -5.74 24.65 5.96
N ILE A 174 -5.37 25.48 6.93
CA ILE A 174 -4.13 26.27 6.89
C ILE A 174 -2.92 25.35 6.78
N LYS A 175 -2.86 24.31 7.61
CA LYS A 175 -1.75 23.35 7.61
C LYS A 175 -1.62 22.58 6.30
N ALA A 176 -2.76 22.19 5.70
CA ALA A 176 -2.79 21.55 4.40
C ALA A 176 -2.30 22.48 3.27
N LEU A 177 -2.73 23.74 3.28
CA LEU A 177 -2.26 24.76 2.33
C LEU A 177 -0.78 25.06 2.50
N GLU A 178 -0.26 25.12 3.73
CA GLU A 178 1.17 25.27 4.00
C GLU A 178 1.99 24.12 3.39
N ASN A 179 1.53 22.88 3.56
CA ASN A 179 2.18 21.71 2.95
C ASN A 179 2.18 21.78 1.42
N ILE A 180 1.06 22.18 0.81
CA ILE A 180 0.97 22.37 -0.65
C ILE A 180 1.93 23.47 -1.12
N VAL A 181 2.00 24.59 -0.41
CA VAL A 181 2.89 25.70 -0.76
C VAL A 181 4.37 25.30 -0.61
N GLN A 182 4.73 24.56 0.41
CA GLN A 182 6.08 24.04 0.60
C GLN A 182 6.46 23.09 -0.54
N TYR A 183 5.57 22.19 -0.90
CA TYR A 183 5.76 21.28 -2.02
C TYR A 183 5.98 22.03 -3.36
N LEU A 184 5.13 23.03 -3.66
CA LEU A 184 5.24 23.84 -4.89
C LEU A 184 6.52 24.70 -4.94
N LYS A 185 7.15 24.96 -3.79
CA LYS A 185 8.42 25.71 -3.72
C LYS A 185 9.65 24.81 -3.88
N GLY A 186 9.49 23.48 -3.97
CA GLY A 186 10.59 22.54 -4.16
C GLY A 186 11.55 22.45 -2.97
N VAL A 187 11.06 22.64 -1.77
CA VAL A 187 11.83 22.61 -0.51
C VAL A 187 11.46 21.38 0.29
#